data_449f0bb4d8cc5deaaef2b035e08c66fd
#
_entry.id   449f0bb4d8cc5deaaef2b035e08c66fd
#
_cell.length_a   1.000
_cell.length_b   1.000
_cell.length_c   1.000
_cell.angle_alpha   90.00
_cell.angle_beta   90.00
_cell.angle_gamma   90.00
#
_symmetry.space_group_name_H-M   'P 1'
#
loop_
_entity.id
_entity.type
_entity.pdbx_description
1 polymer ?
#
loop_
_entity_poly.entity_id
_entity_poly.type
_entity_poly.pdbx_seq_one_letter_code
_entity_poly.pdbx_strand_id
1 'polypeptide(L)'
;MTDTAARPLAGRHALVTGATRGIGQATALALAEAGAHIIAVGRTSGALEELDDAIVKAGSTATLAPLDLKDGPGIDRLGGAIYERFGKLDIFIGNAGVLGPMTPLAQVEPKEWDDAIAVNLTANWRLVRSLDPLLRLSDAGRAVLVSSGAAYKARAFWGTYAVTKAGLELLGRTWAAEVANISALRVNLLNPGPTRTRMRAKAFPGEDPETLPTPEEVAASILEMCLPSFTATGTLYDFPTRQLKEFQPPA
;
A
#
# COMPACT_ATOMS: atom_id res chain seq x y z
N MET A 1 29.48 -17.55 -1.25
CA MET A 1 28.17 -18.08 -0.89
C MET A 1 27.45 -16.98 -0.14
N THR A 2 26.64 -16.20 -0.81
CA THR A 2 25.85 -15.13 -0.18
C THR A 2 24.75 -15.79 0.64
N ASP A 3 24.70 -15.43 1.90
CA ASP A 3 23.77 -15.94 2.90
C ASP A 3 22.31 -15.71 2.45
N THR A 4 21.69 -16.72 1.84
CA THR A 4 20.29 -16.69 1.38
C THR A 4 19.29 -16.59 2.55
N ALA A 5 19.74 -16.86 3.78
CA ALA A 5 18.92 -16.69 4.98
C ALA A 5 18.66 -15.21 5.30
N ALA A 6 19.51 -14.29 4.85
CA ALA A 6 19.38 -12.85 5.09
C ALA A 6 18.40 -12.15 4.10
N ARG A 7 17.95 -12.79 3.01
CA ARG A 7 17.10 -12.17 1.97
C ARG A 7 15.86 -13.01 1.63
N PRO A 8 14.85 -13.01 2.51
CA PRO A 8 13.68 -13.90 2.38
C PRO A 8 12.81 -13.62 1.15
N LEU A 9 12.97 -12.45 0.51
CA LEU A 9 12.23 -12.04 -0.68
C LEU A 9 13.08 -12.05 -1.96
N ALA A 10 14.27 -12.71 -1.95
CA ALA A 10 15.10 -12.83 -3.13
C ALA A 10 14.34 -13.47 -4.31
N GLY A 11 14.44 -12.84 -5.48
CA GLY A 11 13.75 -13.26 -6.71
C GLY A 11 12.26 -12.91 -6.77
N ARG A 12 11.72 -12.15 -5.81
CA ARG A 12 10.34 -11.66 -5.82
C ARG A 12 10.25 -10.26 -6.39
N HIS A 13 9.10 -9.95 -7.02
CA HIS A 13 8.77 -8.65 -7.58
C HIS A 13 7.70 -7.98 -6.71
N ALA A 14 7.98 -6.77 -6.22
CA ALA A 14 7.09 -6.02 -5.33
C ALA A 14 6.70 -4.67 -5.94
N LEU A 15 5.41 -4.44 -6.17
CA LEU A 15 4.88 -3.15 -6.60
C LEU A 15 4.44 -2.33 -5.38
N VAL A 16 4.97 -1.11 -5.26
CA VAL A 16 4.63 -0.18 -4.19
C VAL A 16 4.09 1.12 -4.77
N THR A 17 2.85 1.48 -4.43
CA THR A 17 2.27 2.76 -4.83
C THR A 17 2.56 3.86 -3.82
N GLY A 18 2.79 5.09 -4.30
CA GLY A 18 3.21 6.20 -3.43
C GLY A 18 4.58 5.93 -2.80
N ALA A 19 5.48 5.31 -3.56
CA ALA A 19 6.77 4.81 -3.10
C ALA A 19 7.80 5.92 -2.76
N THR A 20 7.53 7.18 -3.11
CA THR A 20 8.54 8.24 -3.05
C THR A 20 8.66 8.96 -1.70
N ARG A 21 7.87 8.60 -0.70
CA ARG A 21 7.94 9.21 0.65
C ARG A 21 7.18 8.42 1.70
N GLY A 22 7.49 8.71 2.97
CA GLY A 22 6.79 8.19 4.14
C GLY A 22 6.71 6.66 4.16
N ILE A 23 5.55 6.11 4.52
CA ILE A 23 5.36 4.66 4.66
C ILE A 23 5.69 3.92 3.36
N GLY A 24 5.30 4.45 2.20
CA GLY A 24 5.58 3.80 0.91
C GLY A 24 7.07 3.71 0.60
N GLN A 25 7.83 4.76 0.85
CA GLN A 25 9.28 4.79 0.67
C GLN A 25 9.98 3.81 1.63
N ALA A 26 9.64 3.89 2.92
CA ALA A 26 10.20 2.99 3.92
C ALA A 26 9.88 1.52 3.60
N THR A 27 8.65 1.24 3.13
CA THR A 27 8.25 -0.12 2.71
C THR A 27 9.03 -0.59 1.49
N ALA A 28 9.20 0.27 0.47
CA ALA A 28 9.99 -0.08 -0.71
C ALA A 28 11.44 -0.43 -0.34
N LEU A 29 12.06 0.34 0.56
CA LEU A 29 13.42 0.07 1.04
C LEU A 29 13.48 -1.23 1.86
N ALA A 30 12.56 -1.45 2.79
CA ALA A 30 12.53 -2.67 3.59
C ALA A 30 12.35 -3.95 2.73
N LEU A 31 11.48 -3.89 1.72
CA LEU A 31 11.31 -5.00 0.76
C LEU A 31 12.56 -5.20 -0.12
N ALA A 32 13.24 -4.11 -0.51
CA ALA A 32 14.49 -4.17 -1.28
C ALA A 32 15.63 -4.80 -0.46
N GLU A 33 15.79 -4.40 0.80
CA GLU A 33 16.75 -4.98 1.75
C GLU A 33 16.50 -6.48 1.96
N ALA A 34 15.21 -6.88 2.00
CA ALA A 34 14.81 -8.28 2.06
C ALA A 34 15.02 -9.05 0.74
N GLY A 35 15.46 -8.38 -0.34
CA GLY A 35 15.86 -9.00 -1.61
C GLY A 35 14.86 -8.87 -2.75
N ALA A 36 13.73 -8.22 -2.57
CA ALA A 36 12.76 -8.03 -3.64
C ALA A 36 13.23 -7.01 -4.68
N HIS A 37 12.92 -7.25 -5.95
CA HIS A 37 12.94 -6.20 -6.99
C HIS A 37 11.73 -5.29 -6.82
N ILE A 38 11.95 -3.98 -6.78
CA ILE A 38 10.89 -3.01 -6.50
C ILE A 38 10.35 -2.37 -7.78
N ILE A 39 9.04 -2.42 -7.99
CA ILE A 39 8.34 -1.64 -9.01
C ILE A 39 7.76 -0.42 -8.29
N ALA A 40 8.48 0.70 -8.37
CA ALA A 40 8.18 1.91 -7.63
C ALA A 40 7.21 2.80 -8.42
N VAL A 41 5.97 2.95 -7.94
CA VAL A 41 4.96 3.82 -8.55
C VAL A 41 4.89 5.16 -7.82
N GLY A 42 5.10 6.25 -8.56
CA GLY A 42 5.04 7.62 -8.05
C GLY A 42 4.83 8.61 -9.17
N ARG A 43 4.51 9.87 -8.85
CA ARG A 43 4.22 10.92 -9.85
C ARG A 43 5.45 11.70 -10.29
N THR A 44 6.46 11.80 -9.42
CA THR A 44 7.61 12.69 -9.60
C THR A 44 8.83 11.85 -9.94
N SER A 45 9.35 11.98 -11.17
CA SER A 45 10.49 11.19 -11.65
C SER A 45 11.73 11.37 -10.78
N GLY A 46 12.13 12.60 -10.42
CA GLY A 46 13.30 12.83 -9.58
C GLY A 46 13.22 12.15 -8.21
N ALA A 47 12.02 12.13 -7.57
CA ALA A 47 11.84 11.42 -6.31
C ALA A 47 11.82 9.89 -6.46
N LEU A 48 11.50 9.37 -7.65
CA LEU A 48 11.65 7.95 -7.98
C LEU A 48 13.13 7.60 -8.21
N GLU A 49 13.90 8.48 -8.86
CA GLU A 49 15.34 8.33 -9.07
C GLU A 49 16.11 8.33 -7.73
N GLU A 50 15.77 9.24 -6.82
CA GLU A 50 16.32 9.24 -5.46
C GLU A 50 16.03 7.93 -4.70
N LEU A 51 14.85 7.36 -4.90
CA LEU A 51 14.48 6.07 -4.32
C LEU A 51 15.26 4.92 -4.98
N ASP A 52 15.47 4.94 -6.29
CA ASP A 52 16.27 3.93 -7.01
C ASP A 52 17.70 3.90 -6.50
N ASP A 53 18.34 5.07 -6.36
CA ASP A 53 19.69 5.19 -5.79
C ASP A 53 19.77 4.55 -4.38
N ALA A 54 18.75 4.78 -3.56
CA ALA A 54 18.68 4.18 -2.22
C ALA A 54 18.48 2.67 -2.26
N ILE A 55 17.66 2.15 -3.19
CA ILE A 55 17.44 0.71 -3.40
C ILE A 55 18.71 0.03 -3.91
N VAL A 56 19.41 0.65 -4.85
CA VAL A 56 20.70 0.15 -5.37
C VAL A 56 21.74 0.09 -4.25
N LYS A 57 21.81 1.12 -3.40
CA LYS A 57 22.67 1.15 -2.21
C LYS A 57 22.33 0.04 -1.21
N ALA A 58 21.06 -0.31 -1.08
CA ALA A 58 20.59 -1.46 -0.28
C ALA A 58 20.89 -2.83 -0.93
N GLY A 59 21.50 -2.85 -2.12
CA GLY A 59 21.90 -4.05 -2.85
C GLY A 59 20.76 -4.76 -3.57
N SER A 60 19.72 -4.04 -3.95
CA SER A 60 18.62 -4.53 -4.79
C SER A 60 18.48 -3.71 -6.08
N THR A 61 17.36 -3.85 -6.78
CA THR A 61 17.08 -3.16 -8.05
C THR A 61 15.66 -2.63 -8.07
N ALA A 62 15.41 -1.58 -8.87
CA ALA A 62 14.06 -1.07 -9.09
C ALA A 62 13.70 -0.91 -10.56
N THR A 63 12.41 -0.85 -10.81
CA THR A 63 11.77 -0.36 -12.04
C THR A 63 10.93 0.85 -11.67
N LEU A 64 11.26 1.99 -12.21
CA LEU A 64 10.54 3.22 -11.95
C LEU A 64 9.32 3.32 -12.85
N ALA A 65 8.15 3.53 -12.26
CA ALA A 65 6.89 3.70 -12.96
C ALA A 65 6.28 5.08 -12.62
N PRO A 66 6.69 6.14 -13.35
CA PRO A 66 6.08 7.46 -13.18
C PRO A 66 4.64 7.41 -13.67
N LEU A 67 3.69 7.47 -12.73
CA LEU A 67 2.27 7.31 -13.00
C LEU A 67 1.43 8.15 -12.02
N ASP A 68 0.49 8.93 -12.55
CA ASP A 68 -0.59 9.49 -11.75
C ASP A 68 -1.70 8.44 -11.61
N LEU A 69 -2.05 8.10 -10.37
CA LEU A 69 -3.10 7.11 -10.10
C LEU A 69 -4.52 7.58 -10.48
N LYS A 70 -4.68 8.82 -10.94
CA LYS A 70 -5.90 9.28 -11.62
C LYS A 70 -5.94 8.89 -13.09
N ASP A 71 -4.80 8.50 -13.68
CA ASP A 71 -4.75 7.94 -15.05
C ASP A 71 -5.15 6.45 -15.04
N GLY A 72 -6.45 6.20 -15.13
CA GLY A 72 -6.98 4.84 -15.15
C GLY A 72 -6.42 3.98 -16.28
N PRO A 73 -6.40 4.44 -17.54
CA PRO A 73 -5.73 3.72 -18.63
C PRO A 73 -4.25 3.45 -18.39
N GLY A 74 -3.54 4.37 -17.71
CA GLY A 74 -2.15 4.17 -17.30
C GLY A 74 -1.99 3.02 -16.32
N ILE A 75 -2.90 2.88 -15.34
CA ILE A 75 -2.92 1.75 -14.41
C ILE A 75 -3.15 0.43 -15.16
N ASP A 76 -4.08 0.40 -16.10
CA ASP A 76 -4.38 -0.80 -16.87
C ASP A 76 -3.15 -1.22 -17.73
N ARG A 77 -2.43 -0.28 -18.34
CA ARG A 77 -1.17 -0.55 -19.07
C ARG A 77 -0.04 -1.04 -18.17
N LEU A 78 0.01 -0.58 -16.92
CA LEU A 78 1.04 -0.97 -15.95
C LEU A 78 1.03 -2.49 -15.71
N GLY A 79 -0.14 -3.11 -15.55
CA GLY A 79 -0.25 -4.56 -15.39
C GLY A 79 0.27 -5.33 -16.61
N GLY A 80 -0.07 -4.88 -17.82
CA GLY A 80 0.45 -5.46 -19.06
C GLY A 80 1.98 -5.40 -19.13
N ALA A 81 2.58 -4.23 -18.85
CA ALA A 81 4.03 -4.05 -18.86
C ALA A 81 4.74 -4.91 -17.80
N ILE A 82 4.13 -5.11 -16.63
CA ILE A 82 4.67 -6.02 -15.61
C ILE A 82 4.63 -7.46 -16.10
N TYR A 83 3.53 -7.88 -16.70
CA TYR A 83 3.43 -9.23 -17.25
C TYR A 83 4.47 -9.50 -18.35
N GLU A 84 4.59 -8.57 -19.31
CA GLU A 84 5.57 -8.69 -20.39
C GLU A 84 7.01 -8.78 -19.88
N ARG A 85 7.36 -8.07 -18.82
CA ARG A 85 8.71 -7.99 -18.30
C ARG A 85 9.05 -9.09 -17.30
N PHE A 86 8.13 -9.47 -16.43
CA PHE A 86 8.39 -10.31 -15.27
C PHE A 86 7.54 -11.60 -15.25
N GLY A 87 6.49 -11.69 -16.07
CA GLY A 87 5.58 -12.84 -16.14
C GLY A 87 4.62 -12.96 -14.96
N LYS A 88 4.96 -12.40 -13.79
CA LYS A 88 4.17 -12.43 -12.57
C LYS A 88 4.46 -11.22 -11.68
N LEU A 89 3.66 -11.06 -10.64
CA LEU A 89 3.92 -10.17 -9.51
C LEU A 89 3.80 -10.96 -8.21
N ASP A 90 4.70 -10.75 -7.25
CA ASP A 90 4.66 -11.47 -5.98
C ASP A 90 4.05 -10.64 -4.86
N ILE A 91 4.29 -9.31 -4.85
CA ILE A 91 3.85 -8.43 -3.76
C ILE A 91 3.21 -7.16 -4.34
N PHE A 92 2.08 -6.77 -3.78
CA PHE A 92 1.43 -5.49 -4.06
C PHE A 92 1.17 -4.70 -2.77
N ILE A 93 1.68 -3.45 -2.72
CA ILE A 93 1.44 -2.51 -1.63
C ILE A 93 0.61 -1.33 -2.14
N GLY A 94 -0.67 -1.35 -1.82
CA GLY A 94 -1.61 -0.27 -2.08
C GLY A 94 -1.51 0.83 -1.02
N ASN A 95 -0.43 1.64 -1.07
CA ASN A 95 -0.12 2.65 -0.05
C ASN A 95 -0.51 4.07 -0.46
N ALA A 96 -0.48 4.40 -1.75
CA ALA A 96 -0.78 5.75 -2.20
C ALA A 96 -2.13 6.26 -1.69
N GLY A 97 -2.14 7.53 -1.26
CA GLY A 97 -3.35 8.17 -0.80
C GLY A 97 -3.19 9.67 -0.61
N VAL A 98 -4.33 10.35 -0.61
CA VAL A 98 -4.45 11.78 -0.30
C VAL A 98 -5.41 11.96 0.88
N LEU A 99 -5.13 12.97 1.72
CA LEU A 99 -5.98 13.28 2.87
C LEU A 99 -7.34 13.87 2.44
N GLY A 100 -7.36 14.59 1.31
CA GLY A 100 -8.50 15.41 0.92
C GLY A 100 -8.66 16.65 1.81
N PRO A 101 -9.80 17.34 1.71
CA PRO A 101 -10.13 18.50 2.54
C PRO A 101 -10.52 18.05 3.96
N MET A 102 -10.14 18.85 4.95
CA MET A 102 -10.56 18.68 6.33
C MET A 102 -11.62 19.74 6.66
N THR A 103 -12.85 19.51 6.17
CA THR A 103 -13.96 20.44 6.24
C THR A 103 -15.27 19.69 6.51
N PRO A 104 -16.36 20.35 6.96
CA PRO A 104 -17.67 19.72 7.06
C PRO A 104 -18.10 19.09 5.73
N LEU A 105 -18.72 17.90 5.77
CA LEU A 105 -19.13 17.17 4.56
C LEU A 105 -19.96 18.02 3.59
N ALA A 106 -20.84 18.86 4.12
CA ALA A 106 -21.69 19.74 3.32
C ALA A 106 -20.92 20.86 2.58
N GLN A 107 -19.65 21.08 2.91
CA GLN A 107 -18.80 22.12 2.34
C GLN A 107 -17.63 21.54 1.51
N VAL A 108 -17.60 20.22 1.30
CA VAL A 108 -16.60 19.59 0.44
C VAL A 108 -16.91 19.94 -1.01
N GLU A 109 -15.93 20.53 -1.70
CA GLU A 109 -16.07 20.81 -3.11
C GLU A 109 -16.10 19.49 -3.92
N PRO A 110 -16.98 19.37 -4.94
CA PRO A 110 -17.10 18.16 -5.75
C PRO A 110 -15.77 17.66 -6.31
N LYS A 111 -14.93 18.58 -6.79
CA LYS A 111 -13.61 18.22 -7.32
C LYS A 111 -12.69 17.61 -6.26
N GLU A 112 -12.71 18.09 -5.03
CA GLU A 112 -11.89 17.56 -3.94
C GLU A 112 -12.37 16.17 -3.50
N TRP A 113 -13.69 15.97 -3.50
CA TRP A 113 -14.31 14.65 -3.29
C TRP A 113 -13.87 13.68 -4.36
N ASP A 114 -14.04 14.04 -5.64
CA ASP A 114 -13.70 13.19 -6.78
C ASP A 114 -12.21 12.85 -6.81
N ASP A 115 -11.33 13.80 -6.53
CA ASP A 115 -9.88 13.57 -6.44
C ASP A 115 -9.52 12.56 -5.33
N ALA A 116 -10.17 12.63 -4.18
CA ALA A 116 -9.92 11.70 -3.08
C ALA A 116 -10.45 10.28 -3.41
N ILE A 117 -11.66 10.18 -3.95
CA ILE A 117 -12.24 8.91 -4.42
C ILE A 117 -11.37 8.30 -5.51
N ALA A 118 -10.96 9.10 -6.49
CA ALA A 118 -10.12 8.63 -7.61
C ALA A 118 -8.81 8.01 -7.12
N VAL A 119 -8.08 8.68 -6.23
CA VAL A 119 -6.76 8.20 -5.77
C VAL A 119 -6.87 7.11 -4.72
N ASN A 120 -7.73 7.29 -3.69
CA ASN A 120 -7.72 6.38 -2.55
C ASN A 120 -8.53 5.10 -2.77
N LEU A 121 -9.55 5.14 -3.62
CA LEU A 121 -10.48 4.03 -3.83
C LEU A 121 -10.46 3.50 -5.27
N THR A 122 -10.80 4.34 -6.26
CA THR A 122 -10.93 3.89 -7.65
C THR A 122 -9.61 3.37 -8.22
N ALA A 123 -8.48 4.05 -7.92
CA ALA A 123 -7.17 3.60 -8.34
C ALA A 123 -6.81 2.23 -7.76
N ASN A 124 -7.13 1.97 -6.48
CA ASN A 124 -6.89 0.66 -5.87
C ASN A 124 -7.76 -0.43 -6.51
N TRP A 125 -9.04 -0.16 -6.81
CA TRP A 125 -9.86 -1.10 -7.55
C TRP A 125 -9.28 -1.41 -8.95
N ARG A 126 -8.81 -0.40 -9.69
CA ARG A 126 -8.15 -0.60 -10.98
C ARG A 126 -6.87 -1.41 -10.86
N LEU A 127 -6.06 -1.13 -9.82
CA LEU A 127 -4.86 -1.91 -9.52
C LEU A 127 -5.20 -3.37 -9.19
N VAL A 128 -6.23 -3.61 -8.38
CA VAL A 128 -6.73 -4.98 -8.14
C VAL A 128 -7.06 -5.67 -9.47
N ARG A 129 -7.88 -5.03 -10.31
CA ARG A 129 -8.27 -5.57 -11.62
C ARG A 129 -7.06 -5.89 -12.53
N SER A 130 -6.04 -5.02 -12.51
CA SER A 130 -4.87 -5.13 -13.37
C SER A 130 -3.82 -6.12 -12.84
N LEU A 131 -3.69 -6.25 -11.51
CA LEU A 131 -2.63 -7.00 -10.85
C LEU A 131 -3.06 -8.35 -10.29
N ASP A 132 -4.36 -8.59 -10.03
CA ASP A 132 -4.87 -9.85 -9.50
C ASP A 132 -4.40 -11.06 -10.32
N PRO A 133 -4.52 -11.06 -11.67
CA PRO A 133 -4.06 -12.19 -12.46
C PRO A 133 -2.57 -12.49 -12.28
N LEU A 134 -1.74 -11.45 -12.12
CA LEU A 134 -0.29 -11.56 -11.95
C LEU A 134 0.09 -12.06 -10.57
N LEU A 135 -0.60 -11.57 -9.53
CA LEU A 135 -0.40 -11.98 -8.14
C LEU A 135 -0.80 -13.44 -7.91
N ARG A 136 -1.81 -13.91 -8.63
CA ARG A 136 -2.26 -15.32 -8.57
C ARG A 136 -1.30 -16.29 -9.26
N LEU A 137 -0.41 -15.82 -10.13
CA LEU A 137 0.67 -16.61 -10.71
C LEU A 137 1.85 -16.82 -9.73
N SER A 138 1.88 -16.07 -8.64
CA SER A 138 2.89 -16.25 -7.60
C SER A 138 2.58 -17.48 -6.74
N ASP A 139 3.62 -18.22 -6.37
CA ASP A 139 3.55 -19.31 -5.39
C ASP A 139 3.18 -18.85 -3.97
N ALA A 140 3.39 -17.56 -3.70
CA ALA A 140 3.08 -16.92 -2.42
C ALA A 140 2.75 -15.44 -2.63
N GLY A 141 1.70 -15.14 -3.40
CA GLY A 141 1.25 -13.76 -3.65
C GLY A 141 0.81 -13.05 -2.36
N ARG A 142 1.21 -11.79 -2.19
CA ARG A 142 0.86 -10.96 -1.03
C ARG A 142 0.37 -9.60 -1.46
N ALA A 143 -0.78 -9.18 -0.96
CA ALA A 143 -1.29 -7.83 -1.16
C ALA A 143 -1.59 -7.19 0.19
N VAL A 144 -1.06 -5.98 0.41
CA VAL A 144 -1.31 -5.18 1.61
C VAL A 144 -1.86 -3.81 1.20
N LEU A 145 -3.09 -3.51 1.61
CA LEU A 145 -3.71 -2.21 1.39
C LEU A 145 -3.59 -1.36 2.65
N VAL A 146 -2.92 -0.21 2.56
CA VAL A 146 -2.72 0.68 3.70
C VAL A 146 -4.00 1.47 3.97
N SER A 147 -4.71 1.09 5.03
CA SER A 147 -5.94 1.72 5.52
C SER A 147 -5.65 2.84 6.53
N SER A 148 -6.56 3.08 7.42
CA SER A 148 -6.48 4.09 8.49
C SER A 148 -7.54 3.82 9.55
N GLY A 149 -7.27 4.20 10.80
CA GLY A 149 -8.31 4.24 11.83
C GLY A 149 -9.49 5.15 11.50
N ALA A 150 -9.38 6.02 10.48
CA ALA A 150 -10.49 6.80 9.97
C ALA A 150 -11.58 5.96 9.29
N ALA A 151 -11.26 4.74 8.83
CA ALA A 151 -12.22 3.86 8.17
C ALA A 151 -13.41 3.47 9.07
N TYR A 152 -13.20 3.42 10.39
CA TYR A 152 -14.22 3.01 11.37
C TYR A 152 -14.48 4.03 12.48
N LYS A 153 -13.75 5.18 12.47
CA LYS A 153 -13.94 6.25 13.44
C LYS A 153 -14.64 7.44 12.77
N ALA A 154 -15.90 7.65 13.10
CA ALA A 154 -16.63 8.84 12.68
C ALA A 154 -16.03 10.08 13.38
N ARG A 155 -15.19 10.82 12.67
CA ARG A 155 -14.56 12.04 13.18
C ARG A 155 -14.99 13.23 12.34
N ALA A 156 -15.44 14.30 12.98
CA ALA A 156 -15.79 15.54 12.29
C ALA A 156 -14.65 16.02 11.39
N PHE A 157 -14.97 16.53 10.22
CA PHE A 157 -14.05 17.06 9.19
C PHE A 157 -13.20 16.02 8.44
N TRP A 158 -13.35 14.73 8.73
CA TRP A 158 -12.60 13.66 8.09
C TRP A 158 -13.42 12.89 7.05
N GLY A 159 -14.64 13.32 6.75
CA GLY A 159 -15.61 12.52 6.00
C GLY A 159 -15.11 12.01 4.67
N THR A 160 -14.52 12.86 3.83
CA THR A 160 -14.00 12.45 2.52
C THR A 160 -12.95 11.35 2.64
N TYR A 161 -11.95 11.54 3.52
CA TYR A 161 -10.91 10.54 3.74
C TYR A 161 -11.47 9.24 4.35
N ALA A 162 -12.33 9.37 5.36
CA ALA A 162 -12.93 8.23 6.07
C ALA A 162 -13.73 7.34 5.12
N VAL A 163 -14.57 7.92 4.26
CA VAL A 163 -15.35 7.18 3.26
C VAL A 163 -14.45 6.40 2.32
N THR A 164 -13.36 7.03 1.82
CA THR A 164 -12.43 6.33 0.93
C THR A 164 -11.73 5.17 1.61
N LYS A 165 -11.35 5.31 2.89
CA LYS A 165 -10.66 4.25 3.63
C LYS A 165 -11.62 3.13 4.07
N ALA A 166 -12.86 3.45 4.42
CA ALA A 166 -13.89 2.45 4.66
C ALA A 166 -14.19 1.63 3.38
N GLY A 167 -14.33 2.32 2.25
CA GLY A 167 -14.49 1.64 0.95
C GLY A 167 -13.28 0.77 0.58
N LEU A 168 -12.07 1.24 0.85
CA LEU A 168 -10.83 0.47 0.62
C LEU A 168 -10.77 -0.79 1.49
N GLU A 169 -11.20 -0.71 2.76
CA GLU A 169 -11.24 -1.87 3.64
C GLU A 169 -12.22 -2.92 3.13
N LEU A 170 -13.42 -2.52 2.72
CA LEU A 170 -14.39 -3.45 2.17
C LEU A 170 -13.90 -4.04 0.84
N LEU A 171 -13.31 -3.23 -0.04
CA LEU A 171 -12.70 -3.70 -1.29
C LEU A 171 -11.65 -4.78 -1.03
N GLY A 172 -10.71 -4.54 -0.11
CA GLY A 172 -9.65 -5.51 0.21
C GLY A 172 -10.18 -6.80 0.80
N ARG A 173 -11.19 -6.74 1.68
CA ARG A 173 -11.82 -7.94 2.26
C ARG A 173 -12.61 -8.74 1.22
N THR A 174 -13.33 -8.05 0.33
CA THR A 174 -14.04 -8.70 -0.77
C THR A 174 -13.04 -9.43 -1.68
N TRP A 175 -11.97 -8.75 -2.08
CA TRP A 175 -10.91 -9.37 -2.88
C TRP A 175 -10.27 -10.57 -2.16
N ALA A 176 -9.98 -10.46 -0.86
CA ALA A 176 -9.46 -11.56 -0.07
C ALA A 176 -10.39 -12.79 -0.12
N ALA A 177 -11.71 -12.59 0.06
CA ALA A 177 -12.70 -13.66 0.01
C ALA A 177 -12.78 -14.33 -1.37
N GLU A 178 -12.69 -13.54 -2.45
CA GLU A 178 -12.73 -14.04 -3.82
C GLU A 178 -11.53 -14.95 -4.17
N VAL A 179 -10.34 -14.66 -3.61
CA VAL A 179 -9.11 -15.39 -3.97
C VAL A 179 -8.69 -16.47 -2.98
N ALA A 180 -9.24 -16.48 -1.77
CA ALA A 180 -8.77 -17.31 -0.64
C ALA A 180 -8.72 -18.81 -0.96
N ASN A 181 -9.70 -19.34 -1.70
CA ASN A 181 -9.86 -20.76 -1.97
C ASN A 181 -9.37 -21.18 -3.37
N ILE A 182 -8.91 -20.24 -4.19
CA ILE A 182 -8.56 -20.50 -5.58
C ILE A 182 -7.12 -20.14 -5.94
N SER A 183 -6.36 -19.58 -4.98
CA SER A 183 -4.97 -19.18 -5.20
C SER A 183 -4.14 -19.16 -3.91
N ALA A 184 -2.82 -19.05 -4.06
CA ALA A 184 -1.88 -18.81 -2.96
C ALA A 184 -1.82 -17.33 -2.52
N LEU A 185 -2.55 -16.44 -3.19
CA LEU A 185 -2.62 -15.01 -2.88
C LEU A 185 -3.29 -14.79 -1.51
N ARG A 186 -2.66 -13.96 -0.70
CA ARG A 186 -3.19 -13.48 0.58
C ARG A 186 -3.32 -11.97 0.54
N VAL A 187 -4.53 -11.48 0.81
CA VAL A 187 -4.86 -10.05 0.75
C VAL A 187 -5.22 -9.58 2.15
N ASN A 188 -4.53 -8.57 2.63
CA ASN A 188 -4.75 -8.03 3.97
C ASN A 188 -4.73 -6.50 3.96
N LEU A 189 -5.17 -5.93 5.06
CA LEU A 189 -5.18 -4.50 5.31
C LEU A 189 -4.23 -4.16 6.46
N LEU A 190 -3.72 -2.93 6.46
CA LEU A 190 -2.92 -2.40 7.55
C LEU A 190 -3.44 -1.03 7.97
N ASN A 191 -3.77 -0.85 9.25
CA ASN A 191 -3.96 0.46 9.87
C ASN A 191 -2.61 0.90 10.47
N PRO A 192 -1.93 1.91 9.89
CA PRO A 192 -0.65 2.39 10.42
C PRO A 192 -0.78 3.23 11.70
N GLY A 193 -1.99 3.67 12.05
CA GLY A 193 -2.19 4.64 13.11
C GLY A 193 -1.55 6.00 12.83
N PRO A 194 -1.36 6.83 13.87
CA PRO A 194 -0.57 8.04 13.77
C PRO A 194 0.89 7.70 13.46
N THR A 195 1.40 8.16 12.33
CA THR A 195 2.77 7.88 11.86
C THR A 195 3.42 9.19 11.43
N ARG A 196 4.70 9.37 11.72
CA ARG A 196 5.53 10.55 11.40
C ARG A 196 5.64 10.74 9.89
N THR A 197 4.66 11.39 9.27
CA THR A 197 4.58 11.63 7.82
C THR A 197 4.13 13.06 7.52
N ARG A 198 4.42 13.55 6.31
CA ARG A 198 3.89 14.84 5.84
C ARG A 198 2.36 14.89 5.86
N MET A 199 1.68 13.78 5.61
CA MET A 199 0.21 13.69 5.70
C MET A 199 -0.26 13.91 7.13
N ARG A 200 0.42 13.30 8.12
CA ARG A 200 0.10 13.48 9.54
C ARG A 200 0.33 14.92 10.00
N ALA A 201 1.47 15.50 9.65
CA ALA A 201 1.77 16.90 9.97
C ALA A 201 0.74 17.88 9.40
N LYS A 202 0.23 17.61 8.18
CA LYS A 202 -0.86 18.41 7.58
C LYS A 202 -2.17 18.25 8.37
N ALA A 203 -2.49 17.04 8.83
CA ALA A 203 -3.72 16.76 9.56
C ALA A 203 -3.70 17.27 11.02
N PHE A 204 -2.52 17.34 11.63
CA PHE A 204 -2.29 17.72 13.02
C PHE A 204 -1.05 18.62 13.14
N PRO A 205 -1.13 19.88 12.70
CA PRO A 205 0.05 20.77 12.62
C PRO A 205 0.68 21.14 13.97
N GLY A 206 -0.03 20.92 15.09
CA GLY A 206 0.48 21.17 16.43
C GLY A 206 1.01 19.92 17.17
N GLU A 207 1.03 18.75 16.51
CA GLU A 207 1.50 17.51 17.13
C GLU A 207 3.02 17.39 17.02
N ASP A 208 3.67 17.01 18.12
CA ASP A 208 5.12 16.76 18.11
C ASP A 208 5.42 15.47 17.32
N PRO A 209 6.11 15.56 16.17
CA PRO A 209 6.41 14.39 15.34
C PRO A 209 7.31 13.36 16.04
N GLU A 210 8.11 13.78 17.04
CA GLU A 210 9.00 12.86 17.76
C GLU A 210 8.26 11.88 18.66
N THR A 211 7.00 12.17 19.00
CA THR A 211 6.12 11.26 19.76
C THR A 211 5.48 10.18 18.91
N LEU A 212 5.65 10.25 17.60
CA LEU A 212 5.01 9.35 16.65
C LEU A 212 5.95 8.25 16.15
N PRO A 213 5.43 7.02 15.94
CA PRO A 213 6.17 5.98 15.24
C PRO A 213 6.67 6.46 13.87
N THR A 214 7.84 5.97 13.48
CA THR A 214 8.41 6.30 12.18
C THR A 214 7.78 5.48 11.05
N PRO A 215 7.90 5.92 9.79
CA PRO A 215 7.52 5.11 8.64
C PRO A 215 8.21 3.75 8.57
N GLU A 216 9.46 3.67 9.02
CA GLU A 216 10.30 2.47 9.04
C GLU A 216 9.73 1.40 9.99
N GLU A 217 9.24 1.83 11.17
CA GLU A 217 8.60 0.92 12.13
C GLU A 217 7.30 0.31 11.55
N VAL A 218 6.52 1.08 10.80
CA VAL A 218 5.33 0.59 10.09
C VAL A 218 5.74 -0.34 8.94
N ALA A 219 6.79 0.03 8.18
CA ALA A 219 7.30 -0.76 7.07
C ALA A 219 7.78 -2.14 7.51
N ALA A 220 8.38 -2.28 8.69
CA ALA A 220 8.77 -3.57 9.26
C ALA A 220 7.55 -4.52 9.40
N SER A 221 6.41 -4.01 9.88
CA SER A 221 5.19 -4.81 9.95
C SER A 221 4.63 -5.16 8.56
N ILE A 222 4.72 -4.24 7.59
CA ILE A 222 4.32 -4.55 6.20
C ILE A 222 5.22 -5.63 5.61
N LEU A 223 6.53 -5.58 5.85
CA LEU A 223 7.47 -6.61 5.41
C LEU A 223 7.08 -7.99 5.95
N GLU A 224 6.76 -8.12 7.23
CA GLU A 224 6.31 -9.39 7.83
C GLU A 224 5.06 -9.93 7.12
N MET A 225 4.09 -9.06 6.78
CA MET A 225 2.88 -9.43 6.04
C MET A 225 3.17 -9.86 4.59
N CYS A 226 4.34 -9.51 4.05
CA CYS A 226 4.78 -9.85 2.70
C CYS A 226 5.57 -11.17 2.63
N LEU A 227 5.98 -11.74 3.75
CA LEU A 227 6.73 -12.99 3.76
C LEU A 227 5.87 -14.17 3.30
N PRO A 228 6.45 -15.19 2.62
CA PRO A 228 5.72 -16.39 2.24
C PRO A 228 5.11 -17.16 3.42
N SER A 229 5.70 -17.02 4.60
CA SER A 229 5.19 -17.62 5.86
C SER A 229 3.95 -16.94 6.42
N PHE A 230 3.61 -15.72 5.98
CA PHE A 230 2.41 -15.02 6.43
C PHE A 230 1.17 -15.54 5.69
N THR A 231 0.33 -16.35 6.35
CA THR A 231 -0.79 -17.08 5.72
C THR A 231 -2.16 -16.46 5.97
N ALA A 232 -2.28 -15.46 6.85
CA ALA A 232 -3.55 -14.78 7.10
C ALA A 232 -4.05 -14.07 5.84
N THR A 233 -5.38 -14.02 5.66
CA THR A 233 -6.04 -13.31 4.56
C THR A 233 -7.36 -12.72 5.02
N GLY A 234 -7.78 -11.59 4.45
CA GLY A 234 -9.00 -10.89 4.83
C GLY A 234 -8.94 -10.18 6.18
N THR A 235 -7.75 -10.02 6.75
CA THR A 235 -7.54 -9.45 8.09
C THR A 235 -7.04 -8.00 8.03
N LEU A 236 -7.17 -7.28 9.15
CA LEU A 236 -6.57 -5.96 9.38
C LEU A 236 -5.46 -6.07 10.42
N TYR A 237 -4.23 -5.80 10.04
CA TYR A 237 -3.17 -5.55 11.01
C TYR A 237 -3.29 -4.13 11.57
N ASP A 238 -3.56 -4.02 12.86
CA ASP A 238 -3.67 -2.73 13.57
C ASP A 238 -2.33 -2.41 14.23
N PHE A 239 -1.50 -1.62 13.55
CA PHE A 239 -0.15 -1.30 14.00
C PHE A 239 -0.09 -0.69 15.42
N PRO A 240 -1.00 0.24 15.82
CA PRO A 240 -0.99 0.78 17.18
C PRO A 240 -1.14 -0.26 18.28
N THR A 241 -1.91 -1.32 18.05
CA THR A 241 -2.13 -2.40 19.03
C THR A 241 -1.27 -3.64 18.77
N ARG A 242 -0.53 -3.67 17.64
CA ARG A 242 0.24 -4.83 17.18
C ARG A 242 -0.59 -6.11 17.06
N GLN A 243 -1.86 -5.97 16.69
CA GLN A 243 -2.81 -7.07 16.60
C GLN A 243 -3.32 -7.28 15.20
N LEU A 244 -3.43 -8.52 14.80
CA LEU A 244 -4.17 -8.95 13.63
C LEU A 244 -5.65 -9.09 14.02
N LYS A 245 -6.51 -8.33 13.35
CA LYS A 245 -7.95 -8.29 13.64
C LYS A 245 -8.73 -8.93 12.50
N GLU A 246 -9.66 -9.80 12.88
CA GLU A 246 -10.67 -10.29 11.96
C GLU A 246 -11.86 -9.33 11.94
N PHE A 247 -12.49 -9.22 10.79
CA PHE A 247 -13.72 -8.46 10.67
C PHE A 247 -14.90 -9.33 11.06
N GLN A 248 -15.62 -8.91 12.09
CA GLN A 248 -16.87 -9.55 12.48
C GLN A 248 -18.04 -8.78 11.87
N PRO A 249 -19.02 -9.46 11.26
CA PRO A 249 -20.26 -8.80 10.84
C PRO A 249 -20.99 -8.30 12.11
N PRO A 250 -21.80 -7.26 11.99
CA PRO A 250 -22.74 -6.90 13.06
C PRO A 250 -23.61 -8.09 13.42
N ALA A 251 -23.86 -8.26 14.70
CA ALA A 251 -24.76 -9.30 15.21
C ALA A 251 -26.20 -9.05 14.75
#